data_a59f4a83d784e0f405af15ec99f92a4b
#
_entry.id   a59f4a83d784e0f405af15ec99f92a4b
#
_cell.length_a   1.000
_cell.length_b   1.000
_cell.length_c   1.000
_cell.angle_alpha   90.00
_cell.angle_beta   90.00
_cell.angle_gamma   90.00
#
_symmetry.space_group_name_H-M   'P 1'
#
loop_
_entity.id
_entity.type
_entity.pdbx_description
1 polymer ?
#
loop_
_entity_poly.entity_id
_entity_poly.type
_entity_poly.pdbx_seq_one_letter_code
_entity_poly.pdbx_strand_id
1 'polypeptide(L)'
;FVIGNPTWSNLIGLNYKNQPIVGLANFPVLKKYYINYSKKLSYVFENGKKKKLSVSKNVTFKQAKVAGAFHNYLSLSKQKKIIKVVKMCNFPVADALSYAHLCEGKIDVVLQCSNKIWDIHALIPIIKAAGGIASTWSDRDAKYAGNLLISSNRTIHKKMLKLLKPAL
;
A
#
# COMPACT_ATOMS: atom_id res chain seq x y z
N PHE A 1 16.98 -0.26 -7.22
CA PHE A 1 18.19 0.57 -7.31
C PHE A 1 19.27 -0.11 -8.13
N VAL A 2 19.76 -1.28 -7.72
CA VAL A 2 20.89 -1.99 -8.35
C VAL A 2 20.70 -2.24 -9.86
N ILE A 3 19.48 -2.52 -10.31
CA ILE A 3 19.14 -2.73 -11.72
C ILE A 3 18.69 -1.46 -12.44
N GLY A 4 18.92 -0.28 -11.87
CA GLY A 4 18.54 1.01 -12.47
C GLY A 4 17.04 1.32 -12.44
N ASN A 5 16.23 0.61 -11.66
CA ASN A 5 14.80 0.90 -11.55
C ASN A 5 14.58 2.30 -10.95
N PRO A 6 13.82 3.20 -11.61
CA PRO A 6 13.60 4.59 -11.15
C PRO A 6 12.66 4.71 -9.95
N THR A 7 12.12 3.63 -9.43
CA THR A 7 11.09 3.62 -8.38
C THR A 7 11.64 3.63 -6.95
N TRP A 8 12.97 3.69 -6.77
CA TRP A 8 13.55 3.80 -5.44
C TRP A 8 13.08 5.06 -4.70
N SER A 9 13.01 4.99 -3.39
CA SER A 9 12.42 6.05 -2.58
C SER A 9 13.15 6.27 -1.26
N ASN A 10 13.04 7.50 -0.74
CA ASN A 10 13.35 7.84 0.64
C ASN A 10 12.05 7.89 1.43
N LEU A 11 11.96 7.10 2.49
CA LEU A 11 10.80 7.03 3.36
C LEU A 11 11.15 7.61 4.73
N ILE A 12 10.44 8.67 5.14
CA ILE A 12 10.64 9.32 6.44
C ILE A 12 9.33 9.26 7.21
N GLY A 13 9.35 8.63 8.37
CA GLY A 13 8.17 8.47 9.22
C GLY A 13 8.43 9.01 10.62
N LEU A 14 7.52 9.87 11.12
CA LEU A 14 7.50 10.29 12.51
C LEU A 14 6.50 9.43 13.29
N ASN A 15 6.99 8.78 14.34
CA ASN A 15 6.17 8.00 15.27
C ASN A 15 5.99 8.76 16.58
N TYR A 16 4.75 8.75 17.10
CA TYR A 16 4.43 9.26 18.43
C TYR A 16 3.60 8.23 19.19
N LYS A 17 3.99 7.88 20.39
CA LYS A 17 3.34 6.84 21.21
C LYS A 17 3.10 5.55 20.40
N ASN A 18 4.15 5.09 19.73
CA ASN A 18 4.12 3.89 18.89
C ASN A 18 3.07 3.89 17.75
N GLN A 19 2.73 5.09 17.25
CA GLN A 19 1.86 5.27 16.10
C GLN A 19 2.56 6.14 15.05
N PRO A 20 2.59 5.73 13.78
CA PRO A 20 3.05 6.59 12.70
C PRO A 20 2.03 7.71 12.47
N ILE A 21 2.47 8.98 12.64
CA ILE A 21 1.60 10.15 12.60
C ILE A 21 1.91 11.08 11.42
N VAL A 22 3.18 11.18 11.01
CA VAL A 22 3.60 11.91 9.81
C VAL A 22 4.43 10.97 8.94
N GLY A 23 4.22 11.06 7.64
CA GLY A 23 4.99 10.33 6.66
C GLY A 23 5.29 11.15 5.43
N LEU A 24 6.50 10.97 4.93
CA LEU A 24 6.96 11.48 3.65
C LEU A 24 7.53 10.31 2.85
N ALA A 25 7.07 10.16 1.62
CA ALA A 25 7.62 9.22 0.64
C ALA A 25 8.11 10.02 -0.58
N ASN A 26 9.41 10.11 -0.75
CA ASN A 26 10.04 10.83 -1.84
C ASN A 26 10.59 9.86 -2.88
N PHE A 27 10.26 10.08 -4.15
CA PHE A 27 10.72 9.35 -5.33
C PHE A 27 11.55 10.29 -6.21
N PRO A 28 12.85 10.43 -5.95
CA PRO A 28 13.67 11.48 -6.54
C PRO A 28 13.73 11.43 -8.06
N VAL A 29 13.88 10.24 -8.64
CA VAL A 29 13.98 10.07 -10.10
C VAL A 29 12.65 10.42 -10.79
N LEU A 30 11.53 10.16 -10.13
CA LEU A 30 10.20 10.53 -10.62
C LEU A 30 9.84 11.99 -10.33
N LYS A 31 10.71 12.73 -9.63
CA LYS A 31 10.45 14.12 -9.18
C LYS A 31 9.12 14.27 -8.45
N LYS A 32 8.80 13.28 -7.62
CA LYS A 32 7.54 13.19 -6.88
C LYS A 32 7.80 12.96 -5.40
N TYR A 33 7.00 13.61 -4.55
CA TYR A 33 6.90 13.20 -3.16
C TYR A 33 5.48 13.27 -2.63
N TYR A 34 5.20 12.42 -1.66
CA TYR A 34 3.89 12.24 -1.02
C TYR A 34 4.04 12.54 0.46
N ILE A 35 3.08 13.28 1.04
CA ILE A 35 3.12 13.65 2.46
C ILE A 35 1.70 13.79 3.01
N ASN A 36 1.48 13.41 4.27
CA ASN A 36 0.26 13.79 4.97
C ASN A 36 0.48 15.07 5.79
N TYR A 37 -0.48 15.97 5.74
CA TYR A 37 -0.51 17.20 6.54
C TYR A 37 -1.35 17.04 7.81
N SER A 38 -2.28 16.10 7.78
CA SER A 38 -3.14 15.76 8.91
C SER A 38 -3.66 14.33 8.78
N LYS A 39 -4.49 13.89 9.72
CA LYS A 39 -5.16 12.58 9.67
C LYS A 39 -6.12 12.42 8.48
N LYS A 40 -6.53 13.52 7.84
CA LYS A 40 -7.52 13.55 6.73
C LYS A 40 -7.01 14.22 5.46
N LEU A 41 -5.78 14.69 5.45
CA LEU A 41 -5.22 15.44 4.32
C LEU A 41 -3.84 14.92 3.97
N SER A 42 -3.69 14.44 2.75
CA SER A 42 -2.42 14.08 2.15
C SER A 42 -2.33 14.60 0.72
N TYR A 43 -1.12 14.80 0.25
CA TYR A 43 -0.85 15.41 -1.04
C TYR A 43 0.31 14.72 -1.74
N VAL A 44 0.28 14.77 -3.07
CA VAL A 44 1.44 14.55 -3.92
C VAL A 44 1.91 15.87 -4.49
N PHE A 45 3.22 16.04 -4.53
CA PHE A 45 3.90 17.12 -5.24
C PHE A 45 4.66 16.52 -6.41
N GLU A 46 4.43 17.05 -7.59
CA GLU A 46 5.04 16.62 -8.84
C GLU A 46 5.26 17.82 -9.74
N ASN A 47 6.50 18.04 -10.19
CA ASN A 47 6.85 19.16 -11.09
C ASN A 47 6.33 20.51 -10.59
N GLY A 48 6.49 20.82 -9.30
CA GLY A 48 6.03 22.06 -8.68
C GLY A 48 4.52 22.14 -8.43
N LYS A 49 3.73 21.16 -8.90
CA LYS A 49 2.28 21.13 -8.69
C LYS A 49 1.91 20.29 -7.47
N LYS A 50 0.94 20.79 -6.69
CA LYS A 50 0.36 20.11 -5.52
C LYS A 50 -1.00 19.54 -5.87
N LYS A 51 -1.22 18.25 -5.62
CA LYS A 51 -2.51 17.59 -5.81
C LYS A 51 -2.91 16.85 -4.54
N LYS A 52 -4.16 17.04 -4.09
CA LYS A 52 -4.74 16.27 -2.96
C LYS A 52 -4.88 14.81 -3.34
N LEU A 53 -4.48 13.94 -2.43
CA LEU A 53 -4.63 12.49 -2.57
C LEU A 53 -6.04 12.05 -2.18
N SER A 54 -6.55 11.09 -2.93
CA SER A 54 -7.81 10.41 -2.63
C SER A 54 -7.82 9.05 -3.30
N VAL A 55 -8.06 8.02 -2.53
CA VAL A 55 -8.26 6.65 -3.05
C VAL A 55 -9.54 6.56 -3.91
N SER A 56 -9.67 5.53 -4.73
CA SER A 56 -10.88 5.23 -5.48
C SER A 56 -12.01 4.85 -4.52
N LYS A 57 -13.13 5.58 -4.56
CA LYS A 57 -14.23 5.37 -3.61
C LYS A 57 -15.28 4.37 -4.12
N ASN A 58 -15.64 4.44 -5.40
CA ASN A 58 -16.79 3.74 -5.98
C ASN A 58 -16.42 2.50 -6.80
N VAL A 59 -15.24 1.90 -6.53
CA VAL A 59 -14.80 0.69 -7.22
C VAL A 59 -15.43 -0.54 -6.56
N THR A 60 -15.97 -1.43 -7.38
CA THR A 60 -16.48 -2.73 -6.92
C THR A 60 -15.36 -3.73 -6.80
N PHE A 61 -15.57 -4.80 -6.01
CA PHE A 61 -14.58 -5.87 -5.86
C PHE A 61 -14.19 -6.53 -7.21
N LYS A 62 -15.14 -6.66 -8.14
CA LYS A 62 -14.93 -7.27 -9.46
C LYS A 62 -14.05 -6.39 -10.38
N GLN A 63 -14.13 -5.08 -10.21
CA GLN A 63 -13.41 -4.09 -11.01
C GLN A 63 -12.08 -3.65 -10.38
N ALA A 64 -11.78 -4.11 -9.16
CA ALA A 64 -10.63 -3.66 -8.42
C ALA A 64 -9.32 -4.01 -9.14
N LYS A 65 -8.48 -2.99 -9.30
CA LYS A 65 -7.10 -3.12 -9.78
C LYS A 65 -6.22 -3.57 -8.63
N VAL A 66 -5.71 -4.80 -8.72
CA VAL A 66 -4.95 -5.45 -7.66
C VAL A 66 -3.49 -5.57 -8.07
N ALA A 67 -2.60 -5.00 -7.27
CA ALA A 67 -1.17 -5.22 -7.35
C ALA A 67 -0.74 -6.14 -6.20
N GLY A 68 -0.02 -7.21 -6.51
CA GLY A 68 0.40 -8.17 -5.50
C GLY A 68 1.80 -8.71 -5.77
N ALA A 69 2.61 -8.75 -4.72
CA ALA A 69 3.93 -9.37 -4.74
C ALA A 69 4.05 -10.35 -3.57
N PHE A 70 4.20 -11.60 -3.93
CA PHE A 70 4.39 -12.67 -2.95
C PHE A 70 5.85 -13.09 -2.88
N HIS A 71 6.62 -12.93 -3.98
CA HIS A 71 8.03 -13.32 -4.13
C HIS A 71 8.31 -14.67 -3.47
N ASN A 72 9.50 -14.86 -2.90
CA ASN A 72 9.86 -16.03 -2.12
C ASN A 72 9.35 -15.99 -0.66
N TYR A 73 8.64 -14.92 -0.26
CA TYR A 73 8.16 -14.74 1.11
C TYR A 73 6.88 -15.51 1.44
N LEU A 74 6.16 -15.97 0.42
CA LEU A 74 5.01 -16.83 0.58
C LEU A 74 5.25 -18.12 -0.20
N SER A 75 5.28 -19.26 0.49
CA SER A 75 5.50 -20.57 -0.15
C SER A 75 4.45 -20.86 -1.22
N LEU A 76 4.82 -21.64 -2.23
CA LEU A 76 3.91 -22.05 -3.31
C LEU A 76 2.66 -22.76 -2.77
N SER A 77 2.81 -23.55 -1.70
CA SER A 77 1.68 -24.22 -1.03
C SER A 77 0.68 -23.21 -0.47
N LYS A 78 1.14 -22.15 0.18
CA LYS A 78 0.29 -21.05 0.67
C LYS A 78 -0.32 -20.25 -0.50
N GLN A 79 0.43 -19.98 -1.56
CA GLN A 79 -0.11 -19.30 -2.74
C GLN A 79 -1.22 -20.11 -3.41
N LYS A 80 -1.09 -21.45 -3.48
CA LYS A 80 -2.15 -22.33 -3.97
C LYS A 80 -3.43 -22.22 -3.16
N LYS A 81 -3.34 -22.08 -1.83
CA LYS A 81 -4.50 -21.88 -0.95
C LYS A 81 -5.27 -20.58 -1.23
N ILE A 82 -4.59 -19.56 -1.75
CA ILE A 82 -5.18 -18.26 -2.09
C ILE A 82 -5.14 -17.98 -3.60
N ILE A 83 -5.21 -19.00 -4.42
CA ILE A 83 -5.04 -18.91 -5.88
C ILE A 83 -5.99 -17.88 -6.53
N LYS A 84 -7.19 -17.69 -5.97
CA LYS A 84 -8.14 -16.64 -6.43
C LYS A 84 -7.53 -15.25 -6.29
N VAL A 85 -6.84 -14.96 -5.18
CA VAL A 85 -6.16 -13.68 -4.95
C VAL A 85 -4.97 -13.54 -5.87
N VAL A 86 -4.15 -14.60 -6.02
CA VAL A 86 -3.00 -14.60 -6.93
C VAL A 86 -3.44 -14.27 -8.36
N LYS A 87 -4.53 -14.87 -8.84
CA LYS A 87 -5.11 -14.58 -10.17
C LYS A 87 -5.67 -13.17 -10.32
N MET A 88 -6.00 -12.49 -9.22
CA MET A 88 -6.44 -11.10 -9.26
C MET A 88 -5.27 -10.10 -9.36
N CYS A 89 -4.04 -10.52 -9.05
CA CYS A 89 -2.85 -9.66 -9.07
C CYS A 89 -2.35 -9.48 -10.51
N ASN A 90 -3.04 -8.63 -11.26
CA ASN A 90 -2.78 -8.36 -12.69
C ASN A 90 -2.03 -7.04 -12.93
N PHE A 91 -1.67 -6.32 -11.89
CA PHE A 91 -0.84 -5.13 -11.95
C PHE A 91 0.50 -5.36 -11.27
N PRO A 92 1.60 -4.82 -11.83
CA PRO A 92 2.92 -4.95 -11.22
C PRO A 92 2.99 -4.21 -9.89
N VAL A 93 3.81 -4.75 -8.98
CA VAL A 93 4.17 -4.07 -7.73
C VAL A 93 5.49 -3.33 -7.93
N ALA A 94 5.53 -2.11 -7.43
CA ALA A 94 6.69 -1.24 -7.38
C ALA A 94 6.93 -0.75 -5.95
N ASP A 95 7.00 -1.68 -5.02
CA ASP A 95 7.25 -1.45 -3.58
C ASP A 95 6.47 -0.24 -3.02
N ALA A 96 7.15 0.73 -2.41
CA ALA A 96 6.56 1.94 -1.84
C ALA A 96 5.70 2.74 -2.83
N LEU A 97 6.05 2.75 -4.12
CA LEU A 97 5.30 3.46 -5.15
C LEU A 97 3.90 2.85 -5.37
N SER A 98 3.73 1.54 -5.16
CA SER A 98 2.41 0.90 -5.26
C SER A 98 1.43 1.45 -4.23
N TYR A 99 1.88 1.68 -3.00
CA TYR A 99 1.07 2.31 -1.96
C TYR A 99 0.74 3.77 -2.31
N ALA A 100 1.69 4.50 -2.90
CA ALA A 100 1.48 5.86 -3.39
C ALA A 100 0.45 5.89 -4.54
N HIS A 101 0.52 4.96 -5.48
CA HIS A 101 -0.47 4.81 -6.55
C HIS A 101 -1.88 4.51 -6.04
N LEU A 102 -2.01 3.74 -4.96
CA LEU A 102 -3.30 3.53 -4.30
C LEU A 102 -3.84 4.85 -3.74
N CYS A 103 -2.99 5.67 -3.11
CA CYS A 103 -3.36 6.99 -2.61
C CYS A 103 -3.77 7.96 -3.72
N GLU A 104 -3.26 7.78 -4.95
CA GLU A 104 -3.69 8.53 -6.14
C GLU A 104 -4.98 7.98 -6.79
N GLY A 105 -5.51 6.86 -6.32
CA GLY A 105 -6.66 6.17 -6.92
C GLY A 105 -6.35 5.39 -8.21
N LYS A 106 -5.07 5.15 -8.52
CA LYS A 106 -4.61 4.41 -9.70
C LYS A 106 -4.72 2.90 -9.51
N ILE A 107 -4.54 2.42 -8.29
CA ILE A 107 -4.64 1.02 -7.85
C ILE A 107 -5.63 0.97 -6.70
N ASP A 108 -6.36 -0.13 -6.55
CA ASP A 108 -7.41 -0.27 -5.55
C ASP A 108 -7.02 -1.19 -4.40
N VAL A 109 -6.11 -2.13 -4.65
CA VAL A 109 -5.59 -3.07 -3.66
C VAL A 109 -4.09 -3.27 -3.87
N VAL A 110 -3.33 -3.22 -2.79
CA VAL A 110 -1.92 -3.60 -2.77
C VAL A 110 -1.73 -4.71 -1.74
N LEU A 111 -1.09 -5.79 -2.18
CA LEU A 111 -0.72 -6.95 -1.37
C LEU A 111 0.80 -7.10 -1.41
N GLN A 112 1.45 -6.99 -0.28
CA GLN A 112 2.89 -7.26 -0.18
C GLN A 112 3.20 -8.13 1.03
N CYS A 113 4.09 -9.10 0.83
CA CYS A 113 4.57 -9.97 1.89
C CYS A 113 5.86 -9.44 2.51
N SER A 114 6.08 -9.79 3.79
CA SER A 114 7.35 -9.59 4.51
C SER A 114 7.84 -8.14 4.63
N ASN A 115 6.92 -7.17 4.63
CA ASN A 115 7.28 -5.77 4.88
C ASN A 115 7.94 -5.62 6.25
N LYS A 116 8.89 -4.72 6.33
CA LYS A 116 9.49 -4.26 7.59
C LYS A 116 8.85 -2.94 8.00
N ILE A 117 9.07 -2.53 9.25
CA ILE A 117 8.52 -1.27 9.77
C ILE A 117 8.98 -0.06 8.96
N TRP A 118 10.22 -0.07 8.48
CA TRP A 118 10.77 1.00 7.64
C TRP A 118 10.20 1.05 6.22
N ASP A 119 9.56 -0.02 5.73
CA ASP A 119 8.88 -0.04 4.43
C ASP A 119 7.50 0.62 4.48
N ILE A 120 6.84 0.64 5.64
CA ILE A 120 5.42 1.01 5.72
C ILE A 120 5.11 2.19 6.66
N HIS A 121 5.91 2.44 7.71
CA HIS A 121 5.56 3.46 8.71
C HIS A 121 5.39 4.86 8.12
N ALA A 122 6.22 5.26 7.15
CA ALA A 122 6.04 6.52 6.43
C ALA A 122 4.76 6.56 5.57
N LEU A 123 4.31 5.42 5.08
CA LEU A 123 3.18 5.33 4.16
C LEU A 123 1.83 5.22 4.87
N ILE A 124 1.76 4.62 6.06
CA ILE A 124 0.51 4.47 6.82
C ILE A 124 -0.25 5.79 6.98
N PRO A 125 0.35 6.89 7.47
CA PRO A 125 -0.38 8.14 7.64
C PRO A 125 -0.81 8.76 6.31
N ILE A 126 -0.04 8.60 5.24
CA ILE A 126 -0.40 9.06 3.90
C ILE A 126 -1.61 8.28 3.38
N ILE A 127 -1.60 6.94 3.50
CA ILE A 127 -2.68 6.05 3.08
C ILE A 127 -3.98 6.38 3.83
N LYS A 128 -3.91 6.45 5.17
CA LYS A 128 -5.08 6.76 6.01
C LYS A 128 -5.65 8.14 5.66
N ALA A 129 -4.80 9.15 5.46
CA ALA A 129 -5.21 10.51 5.11
C ALA A 129 -5.81 10.62 3.70
N ALA A 130 -5.41 9.75 2.75
CA ALA A 130 -6.02 9.61 1.43
C ALA A 130 -7.36 8.86 1.45
N GLY A 131 -7.75 8.29 2.60
CA GLY A 131 -8.98 7.50 2.78
C GLY A 131 -8.81 6.00 2.55
N GLY A 132 -7.57 5.52 2.41
CA GLY A 132 -7.25 4.10 2.31
C GLY A 132 -7.28 3.37 3.65
N ILE A 133 -7.34 2.05 3.59
CA ILE A 133 -7.34 1.15 4.75
C ILE A 133 -6.08 0.29 4.67
N ALA A 134 -5.37 0.20 5.79
CA ALA A 134 -4.14 -0.58 5.90
C ALA A 134 -4.23 -1.54 7.09
N SER A 135 -4.01 -2.81 6.86
CA SER A 135 -3.88 -3.83 7.89
C SER A 135 -2.87 -4.91 7.50
N THR A 136 -2.52 -5.76 8.45
CA THR A 136 -1.93 -7.06 8.13
C THR A 136 -3.00 -8.00 7.53
N TRP A 137 -2.60 -9.13 6.96
CA TRP A 137 -3.53 -10.17 6.48
C TRP A 137 -4.39 -10.79 7.59
N SER A 138 -3.91 -10.72 8.84
CA SER A 138 -4.66 -11.14 10.04
C SER A 138 -5.50 -10.02 10.66
N ASP A 139 -5.77 -8.96 9.91
CA ASP A 139 -6.59 -7.79 10.33
C ASP A 139 -6.03 -7.04 11.56
N ARG A 140 -4.71 -7.12 11.81
CA ARG A 140 -4.03 -6.31 12.82
C ARG A 140 -3.59 -4.99 12.22
N ASP A 141 -3.26 -4.00 13.07
CA ASP A 141 -2.75 -2.70 12.60
C ASP A 141 -1.51 -2.88 11.71
N ALA A 142 -1.49 -2.19 10.58
CA ALA A 142 -0.39 -2.24 9.61
C ALA A 142 0.98 -1.82 10.19
N LYS A 143 1.00 -1.10 11.31
CA LYS A 143 2.24 -0.72 12.00
C LYS A 143 3.09 -1.91 12.46
N TYR A 144 2.49 -3.09 12.56
CA TYR A 144 3.22 -4.32 12.89
C TYR A 144 3.96 -4.91 11.70
N ALA A 145 3.79 -4.32 10.50
CA ALA A 145 4.42 -4.78 9.26
C ALA A 145 4.09 -6.25 8.90
N GLY A 146 5.00 -6.96 8.23
CA GLY A 146 4.74 -8.33 7.78
C GLY A 146 3.94 -8.39 6.47
N ASN A 147 2.98 -9.31 6.38
CA ASN A 147 2.13 -9.43 5.21
C ASN A 147 1.01 -8.40 5.27
N LEU A 148 1.03 -7.43 4.35
CA LEU A 148 0.14 -6.27 4.37
C LEU A 148 -0.92 -6.34 3.27
N LEU A 149 -2.09 -5.85 3.62
CA LEU A 149 -3.21 -5.56 2.73
C LEU A 149 -3.55 -4.07 2.85
N ILE A 150 -3.44 -3.36 1.75
CA ILE A 150 -3.89 -1.98 1.64
C ILE A 150 -5.02 -1.94 0.61
N SER A 151 -6.08 -1.21 0.89
CA SER A 151 -7.23 -1.14 -0.03
C SER A 151 -7.92 0.22 0.00
N SER A 152 -8.59 0.54 -1.11
CA SER A 152 -9.27 1.80 -1.33
C SER A 152 -10.57 1.94 -0.54
N ASN A 153 -11.25 0.84 -0.20
CA ASN A 153 -12.50 0.88 0.57
C ASN A 153 -12.71 -0.36 1.46
N ARG A 154 -13.59 -0.21 2.45
CA ARG A 154 -13.86 -1.24 3.46
C ARG A 154 -14.47 -2.53 2.89
N THR A 155 -15.29 -2.43 1.87
CA THR A 155 -15.94 -3.60 1.26
C THR A 155 -14.92 -4.49 0.58
N ILE A 156 -14.01 -3.91 -0.20
CA ILE A 156 -12.91 -4.62 -0.84
C ILE A 156 -11.98 -5.20 0.23
N HIS A 157 -11.61 -4.40 1.23
CA HIS A 157 -10.73 -4.83 2.32
C HIS A 157 -11.22 -6.09 3.01
N LYS A 158 -12.48 -6.08 3.48
CA LYS A 158 -13.09 -7.24 4.15
C LYS A 158 -13.16 -8.49 3.26
N LYS A 159 -13.47 -8.32 1.96
CA LYS A 159 -13.50 -9.44 1.01
C LYS A 159 -12.10 -10.02 0.80
N MET A 160 -11.08 -9.17 0.67
CA MET A 160 -9.70 -9.63 0.51
C MET A 160 -9.19 -10.36 1.74
N LEU A 161 -9.46 -9.87 2.96
CA LEU A 161 -9.10 -10.57 4.20
C LEU A 161 -9.67 -11.97 4.27
N LYS A 162 -10.95 -12.15 3.87
CA LYS A 162 -11.58 -13.49 3.82
C LYS A 162 -10.86 -14.43 2.86
N LEU A 163 -10.44 -13.92 1.70
CA LEU A 163 -9.73 -14.72 0.69
C LEU A 163 -8.28 -15.03 1.06
N LEU A 164 -7.65 -14.17 1.88
CA LEU A 164 -6.27 -14.35 2.35
C LEU A 164 -6.16 -15.29 3.55
N LYS A 165 -7.26 -15.48 4.31
CA LYS A 165 -7.29 -16.30 5.53
C LYS A 165 -6.66 -17.69 5.38
N PRO A 166 -6.84 -18.44 4.27
CA PRO A 166 -6.24 -19.78 4.11
C PRO A 166 -4.70 -19.78 4.05
N ALA A 167 -4.05 -18.63 3.87
CA ALA A 167 -2.59 -18.53 3.82
C ALA A 167 -1.94 -18.02 5.12
N LEU A 168 -2.73 -17.76 6.15
CA LEU A 168 -2.24 -17.35 7.47
C LEU A 168 -1.51 -18.46 8.23
#